data_cd67105a468b92a71beb5d33b0e35bbc
#
_entry.id   cd67105a468b92a71beb5d33b0e35bbc
#
_cell.length_a   1.000
_cell.length_b   1.000
_cell.length_c   1.000
_cell.angle_alpha   90.00
_cell.angle_beta   90.00
_cell.angle_gamma   90.00
#
_symmetry.space_group_name_H-M   'P 1'
#
loop_
_entity.id
_entity.type
_entity.pdbx_description
1 polymer ?
#
loop_
_entity_poly.entity_id
_entity_poly.type
_entity_poly.pdbx_seq_one_letter_code
_entity_poly.pdbx_strand_id
1 'polypeptide(L)'
;MKKILKIVLTVAFVAGSTSVFAQKLGRINMQELVFAMTETAEMQKNLEAYQKELQDQLETIGVEFNNKLNEYTKQVSDKNSTMSDSVRQLKEKELNDLKTRYDEFVQVSQQDMQKKQGELLEPIIVKAQDAVKEVSKAGGYTVVYDTSVNAVAYFDEAVVTDILPAVKTKLGIKDTPAAAPAAPAAK
;
A
#
# COMPACT_ATOMS: atom_id res chain seq x y z
N MET A 1 -49.61 52.22 -16.65
CA MET A 1 -48.83 51.92 -15.48
C MET A 1 -48.92 50.43 -15.04
N LYS A 2 -50.08 49.81 -14.91
CA LYS A 2 -50.23 48.41 -14.48
C LYS A 2 -49.61 47.37 -15.46
N LYS A 3 -49.54 47.64 -16.79
CA LYS A 3 -48.94 46.72 -17.77
C LYS A 3 -47.38 46.78 -17.75
N ILE A 4 -46.80 47.96 -17.53
CA ILE A 4 -45.34 48.14 -17.44
C ILE A 4 -44.80 47.50 -16.15
N LEU A 5 -45.56 47.60 -15.02
CA LEU A 5 -45.20 46.99 -13.76
C LEU A 5 -45.14 45.46 -13.83
N LYS A 6 -46.08 44.85 -14.63
CA LYS A 6 -46.05 43.37 -14.83
C LYS A 6 -44.86 42.94 -15.67
N ILE A 7 -44.45 43.70 -16.69
CA ILE A 7 -43.27 43.38 -17.51
C ILE A 7 -41.99 43.51 -16.71
N VAL A 8 -41.84 44.53 -15.87
CA VAL A 8 -40.68 44.69 -14.97
C VAL A 8 -40.58 43.56 -13.94
N LEU A 9 -41.73 43.15 -13.40
CA LEU A 9 -41.72 42.02 -12.44
C LEU A 9 -41.36 40.69 -13.09
N THR A 10 -41.76 40.46 -14.33
CA THR A 10 -41.43 39.22 -15.08
C THR A 10 -39.94 39.18 -15.45
N VAL A 11 -39.36 40.32 -15.87
CA VAL A 11 -37.92 40.42 -16.16
C VAL A 11 -37.08 40.27 -14.90
N ALA A 12 -37.50 40.81 -13.75
CA ALA A 12 -36.80 40.62 -12.49
C ALA A 12 -36.79 39.15 -12.00
N PHE A 13 -37.86 38.41 -12.30
CA PHE A 13 -37.94 36.99 -11.92
C PHE A 13 -37.07 36.07 -12.78
N VAL A 14 -36.84 36.43 -14.05
CA VAL A 14 -35.95 35.69 -14.97
C VAL A 14 -34.48 35.98 -14.69
N ALA A 15 -34.14 37.18 -14.20
CA ALA A 15 -32.75 37.53 -13.85
C ALA A 15 -32.28 36.97 -12.51
N GLY A 16 -33.21 36.52 -11.66
CA GLY A 16 -32.89 35.96 -10.31
C GLY A 16 -32.63 34.45 -10.25
N SER A 17 -32.76 33.70 -11.38
CA SER A 17 -32.80 32.24 -11.34
C SER A 17 -31.59 31.52 -12.00
N THR A 18 -30.43 32.16 -12.13
CA THR A 18 -29.24 31.50 -12.72
C THR A 18 -28.04 31.43 -11.79
N SER A 19 -28.27 31.17 -10.51
CA SER A 19 -27.20 30.64 -9.68
C SER A 19 -27.44 29.14 -9.44
N VAL A 20 -27.64 28.37 -10.51
CA VAL A 20 -27.37 26.96 -10.45
C VAL A 20 -25.86 26.84 -10.26
N PHE A 21 -25.38 26.74 -9.02
CA PHE A 21 -24.05 26.30 -8.76
C PHE A 21 -23.92 24.91 -9.40
N ALA A 22 -23.43 24.85 -10.61
CA ALA A 22 -23.09 23.59 -11.24
C ALA A 22 -22.12 22.91 -10.31
N GLN A 23 -22.56 21.84 -9.66
CA GLN A 23 -21.72 21.06 -8.75
C GLN A 23 -20.52 20.57 -9.55
N LYS A 24 -19.33 21.06 -9.23
CA LYS A 24 -18.13 20.66 -9.91
C LYS A 24 -17.74 19.27 -9.39
N LEU A 25 -17.76 18.28 -10.27
CA LEU A 25 -17.42 16.91 -9.97
C LEU A 25 -16.01 16.62 -10.47
N GLY A 26 -15.25 15.89 -9.65
CA GLY A 26 -13.92 15.43 -9.98
C GLY A 26 -13.79 13.91 -9.88
N ARG A 27 -12.75 13.39 -10.49
CA ARG A 27 -12.30 12.01 -10.33
C ARG A 27 -10.80 11.95 -10.09
N ILE A 28 -10.36 10.90 -9.44
CA ILE A 28 -8.93 10.60 -9.25
C ILE A 28 -8.74 9.09 -9.17
N ASN A 29 -7.62 8.60 -9.66
CA ASN A 29 -7.17 7.24 -9.38
C ASN A 29 -6.18 7.30 -8.22
N MET A 30 -6.64 6.96 -7.00
CA MET A 30 -5.79 6.99 -5.80
C MET A 30 -4.66 5.99 -5.87
N GLN A 31 -4.86 4.83 -6.47
CA GLN A 31 -3.81 3.82 -6.63
C GLN A 31 -2.68 4.34 -7.53
N GLU A 32 -3.03 4.96 -8.66
CA GLU A 32 -2.05 5.57 -9.57
C GLU A 32 -1.28 6.70 -8.88
N LEU A 33 -1.98 7.54 -8.10
CA LEU A 33 -1.35 8.60 -7.32
C LEU A 33 -0.32 8.04 -6.35
N VAL A 34 -0.71 7.08 -5.52
CA VAL A 34 0.16 6.45 -4.52
C VAL A 34 1.35 5.78 -5.18
N PHE A 35 1.17 5.08 -6.30
CA PHE A 35 2.29 4.48 -7.04
C PHE A 35 3.26 5.52 -7.61
N ALA A 36 2.78 6.70 -7.99
CA ALA A 36 3.62 7.76 -8.53
C ALA A 36 4.39 8.55 -7.46
N MET A 37 4.08 8.38 -6.18
CA MET A 37 4.76 9.07 -5.08
C MET A 37 6.18 8.53 -4.84
N THR A 38 7.14 9.42 -4.60
CA THR A 38 8.53 9.05 -4.29
C THR A 38 8.64 8.21 -3.03
N GLU A 39 7.79 8.48 -2.04
CA GLU A 39 7.70 7.74 -0.79
C GLU A 39 7.34 6.27 -1.00
N THR A 40 6.59 5.96 -2.06
CA THR A 40 6.26 4.56 -2.42
C THR A 40 7.52 3.80 -2.87
N ALA A 41 8.40 4.45 -3.62
CA ALA A 41 9.67 3.84 -4.01
C ALA A 41 10.60 3.64 -2.80
N GLU A 42 10.59 4.59 -1.85
CA GLU A 42 11.33 4.45 -0.59
C GLU A 42 10.75 3.34 0.30
N MET A 43 9.42 3.25 0.37
CA MET A 43 8.72 2.16 1.07
C MET A 43 9.15 0.80 0.51
N GLN A 44 9.19 0.63 -0.81
CA GLN A 44 9.62 -0.62 -1.43
C GLN A 44 11.04 -1.01 -1.03
N LYS A 45 11.98 -0.05 -1.07
CA LYS A 45 13.36 -0.29 -0.63
C LYS A 45 13.44 -0.68 0.84
N ASN A 46 12.65 -0.03 1.69
CA ASN A 46 12.61 -0.35 3.12
C ASN A 46 12.03 -1.75 3.37
N LEU A 47 11.03 -2.15 2.60
CA LEU A 47 10.46 -3.50 2.67
C LEU A 47 11.45 -4.56 2.18
N GLU A 48 12.17 -4.30 1.08
CA GLU A 48 13.22 -5.19 0.60
C GLU A 48 14.34 -5.37 1.62
N ALA A 49 14.78 -4.27 2.24
CA ALA A 49 15.80 -4.31 3.30
C ALA A 49 15.31 -5.12 4.52
N TYR A 50 14.06 -4.89 4.94
CA TYR A 50 13.47 -5.62 6.05
C TYR A 50 13.27 -7.10 5.74
N GLN A 51 12.84 -7.44 4.52
CA GLN A 51 12.73 -8.82 4.06
C GLN A 51 14.09 -9.53 4.11
N LYS A 52 15.14 -8.83 3.66
CA LYS A 52 16.51 -9.36 3.71
C LYS A 52 16.94 -9.62 5.16
N GLU A 53 16.68 -8.70 6.07
CA GLU A 53 16.99 -8.87 7.50
C GLU A 53 16.32 -10.12 8.08
N LEU A 54 15.03 -10.32 7.77
CA LEU A 54 14.31 -11.52 8.22
C LEU A 54 14.89 -12.81 7.61
N GLN A 55 15.30 -12.78 6.34
CA GLN A 55 15.95 -13.90 5.68
C GLN A 55 17.31 -14.23 6.31
N ASP A 56 18.14 -13.22 6.58
CA ASP A 56 19.45 -13.38 7.22
C ASP A 56 19.30 -13.99 8.63
N GLN A 57 18.28 -13.58 9.38
CA GLN A 57 17.96 -14.17 10.69
C GLN A 57 17.50 -15.63 10.59
N LEU A 58 16.65 -15.94 9.61
CA LEU A 58 16.19 -17.30 9.35
C LEU A 58 17.34 -18.22 8.95
N GLU A 59 18.23 -17.73 8.07
CA GLU A 59 19.44 -18.44 7.69
C GLU A 59 20.33 -18.73 8.89
N THR A 60 20.50 -17.77 9.79
CA THR A 60 21.29 -17.95 11.02
C THR A 60 20.74 -19.10 11.88
N ILE A 61 19.41 -19.15 12.09
CA ILE A 61 18.77 -20.24 12.84
C ILE A 61 18.97 -21.59 12.11
N GLY A 62 18.81 -21.58 10.77
CA GLY A 62 18.99 -22.77 9.94
C GLY A 62 20.43 -23.31 9.97
N VAL A 63 21.42 -22.43 9.93
CA VAL A 63 22.85 -22.80 10.04
C VAL A 63 23.14 -23.39 11.42
N GLU A 64 22.63 -22.77 12.48
CA GLU A 64 22.78 -23.28 13.85
C GLU A 64 22.19 -24.70 13.98
N PHE A 65 20.95 -24.88 13.48
CA PHE A 65 20.29 -26.19 13.47
C PHE A 65 21.12 -27.26 12.72
N ASN A 66 21.58 -26.93 11.51
CA ASN A 66 22.36 -27.87 10.70
C ASN A 66 23.71 -28.25 11.35
N ASN A 67 24.38 -27.29 11.98
CA ASN A 67 25.62 -27.53 12.68
C ASN A 67 25.42 -28.48 13.87
N LYS A 68 24.41 -28.20 14.69
CA LYS A 68 24.07 -29.07 15.85
C LYS A 68 23.60 -30.47 15.44
N LEU A 69 22.82 -30.54 14.33
CA LEU A 69 22.39 -31.82 13.78
C LEU A 69 23.59 -32.66 13.29
N ASN A 70 24.52 -32.00 12.58
CA ASN A 70 25.74 -32.67 12.12
C ASN A 70 26.62 -33.17 13.26
N GLU A 71 26.78 -32.37 14.32
CA GLU A 71 27.51 -32.77 15.52
C GLU A 71 26.83 -33.94 16.24
N TYR A 72 25.52 -33.88 16.39
CA TYR A 72 24.74 -34.97 17.01
C TYR A 72 24.87 -36.26 16.20
N THR A 73 24.69 -36.21 14.88
CA THR A 73 24.76 -37.36 14.00
C THR A 73 26.15 -38.00 14.02
N LYS A 74 27.22 -37.20 14.00
CA LYS A 74 28.60 -37.71 14.10
C LYS A 74 28.79 -38.46 15.43
N GLN A 75 28.33 -37.88 16.53
CA GLN A 75 28.49 -38.48 17.87
C GLN A 75 27.67 -39.77 18.04
N VAL A 76 26.46 -39.83 17.46
CA VAL A 76 25.62 -41.05 17.51
C VAL A 76 26.17 -42.15 16.60
N SER A 77 26.78 -41.79 15.45
CA SER A 77 27.32 -42.72 14.47
C SER A 77 28.69 -43.28 14.88
N ASP A 78 29.38 -42.68 15.85
CA ASP A 78 30.66 -43.13 16.31
C ASP A 78 30.49 -44.38 17.19
N LYS A 79 31.07 -45.52 16.74
CA LYS A 79 31.06 -46.79 17.47
C LYS A 79 31.76 -46.74 18.84
N ASN A 80 32.64 -45.76 19.03
CA ASN A 80 33.35 -45.53 20.29
C ASN A 80 32.71 -44.40 21.13
N SER A 81 31.50 -43.97 20.75
CA SER A 81 30.81 -42.88 21.44
C SER A 81 30.52 -43.27 22.91
N THR A 82 30.97 -42.44 23.82
CA THR A 82 30.69 -42.55 25.27
C THR A 82 29.53 -41.65 25.70
N MET A 83 28.69 -41.24 24.73
CA MET A 83 27.55 -40.35 25.00
C MET A 83 26.55 -41.05 25.94
N SER A 84 26.29 -40.45 27.09
CA SER A 84 25.26 -40.94 28.01
C SER A 84 23.85 -40.65 27.46
N ASP A 85 22.87 -41.45 27.90
CA ASP A 85 21.46 -41.22 27.49
C ASP A 85 20.95 -39.82 27.87
N SER A 86 21.40 -39.30 29.03
CA SER A 86 21.03 -37.93 29.45
C SER A 86 21.57 -36.85 28.48
N VAL A 87 22.80 -37.01 27.99
CA VAL A 87 23.40 -36.09 27.02
C VAL A 87 22.69 -36.22 25.68
N ARG A 88 22.31 -37.43 25.26
CA ARG A 88 21.54 -37.66 24.03
C ARG A 88 20.20 -36.95 24.10
N GLN A 89 19.44 -37.14 25.17
CA GLN A 89 18.14 -36.47 25.36
C GLN A 89 18.26 -34.96 25.37
N LEU A 90 19.32 -34.42 25.98
CA LEU A 90 19.55 -32.96 25.97
C LEU A 90 19.78 -32.42 24.56
N LYS A 91 20.61 -33.12 23.74
CA LYS A 91 20.88 -32.71 22.36
C LYS A 91 19.66 -32.85 21.47
N GLU A 92 18.86 -33.90 21.62
CA GLU A 92 17.60 -34.09 20.90
C GLU A 92 16.60 -32.98 21.26
N LYS A 93 16.51 -32.61 22.52
CA LYS A 93 15.68 -31.49 22.94
C LYS A 93 16.15 -30.16 22.30
N GLU A 94 17.45 -29.90 22.33
CA GLU A 94 18.03 -28.70 21.73
C GLU A 94 17.73 -28.59 20.22
N LEU A 95 17.82 -29.71 19.49
CA LEU A 95 17.45 -29.78 18.08
C LEU A 95 15.95 -29.50 17.84
N ASN A 96 15.08 -30.07 18.69
CA ASN A 96 13.65 -29.83 18.62
C ASN A 96 13.30 -28.37 18.94
N ASP A 97 13.95 -27.79 19.95
CA ASP A 97 13.75 -26.38 20.32
C ASP A 97 14.17 -25.45 19.17
N LEU A 98 15.31 -25.74 18.51
CA LEU A 98 15.75 -24.97 17.33
C LEU A 98 14.80 -25.12 16.15
N LYS A 99 14.30 -26.34 15.90
CA LYS A 99 13.30 -26.56 14.84
C LYS A 99 12.02 -25.78 15.13
N THR A 100 11.52 -25.82 16.36
CA THR A 100 10.35 -25.06 16.78
C THR A 100 10.57 -23.57 16.59
N ARG A 101 11.73 -23.05 17.03
CA ARG A 101 12.10 -21.65 16.84
C ARG A 101 12.16 -21.25 15.37
N TYR A 102 12.66 -22.13 14.49
CA TYR A 102 12.67 -21.87 13.06
C TYR A 102 11.25 -21.76 12.50
N ASP A 103 10.39 -22.74 12.82
CA ASP A 103 9.00 -22.78 12.34
C ASP A 103 8.18 -21.57 12.86
N GLU A 104 8.35 -21.21 14.14
CA GLU A 104 7.73 -20.01 14.73
C GLU A 104 8.22 -18.72 14.07
N PHE A 105 9.55 -18.62 13.83
CA PHE A 105 10.11 -17.42 13.19
C PHE A 105 9.57 -17.21 11.77
N VAL A 106 9.37 -18.31 11.00
CA VAL A 106 8.75 -18.21 9.65
C VAL A 106 7.35 -17.60 9.74
N GLN A 107 6.53 -18.06 10.70
CA GLN A 107 5.16 -17.55 10.86
C GLN A 107 5.14 -16.09 11.32
N VAL A 108 5.96 -15.76 12.31
CA VAL A 108 6.06 -14.39 12.85
C VAL A 108 6.57 -13.43 11.77
N SER A 109 7.58 -13.84 10.99
CA SER A 109 8.15 -13.02 9.91
C SER A 109 7.11 -12.65 8.85
N GLN A 110 6.18 -13.56 8.53
CA GLN A 110 5.10 -13.24 7.59
C GLN A 110 4.14 -12.18 8.14
N GLN A 111 3.80 -12.27 9.42
CA GLN A 111 2.95 -11.29 10.10
C GLN A 111 3.65 -9.93 10.20
N ASP A 112 4.94 -9.93 10.56
CA ASP A 112 5.75 -8.74 10.69
C ASP A 112 5.92 -8.02 9.35
N MET A 113 6.09 -8.76 8.24
CA MET A 113 6.12 -8.18 6.90
C MET A 113 4.81 -7.47 6.56
N GLN A 114 3.65 -8.08 6.83
CA GLN A 114 2.35 -7.45 6.57
C GLN A 114 2.16 -6.20 7.43
N LYS A 115 2.51 -6.29 8.71
CA LYS A 115 2.46 -5.16 9.63
C LYS A 115 3.36 -4.02 9.18
N LYS A 116 4.62 -4.33 8.82
CA LYS A 116 5.59 -3.35 8.33
C LYS A 116 5.12 -2.67 7.06
N GLN A 117 4.53 -3.43 6.12
CA GLN A 117 3.93 -2.86 4.91
C GLN A 117 2.82 -1.87 5.24
N GLY A 118 1.90 -2.22 6.15
CA GLY A 118 0.84 -1.33 6.60
C GLY A 118 1.38 -0.05 7.24
N GLU A 119 2.33 -0.18 8.16
CA GLU A 119 2.96 0.96 8.85
C GLU A 119 3.65 1.94 7.89
N LEU A 120 4.28 1.42 6.84
CA LEU A 120 4.96 2.24 5.84
C LEU A 120 3.99 2.85 4.82
N LEU A 121 2.89 2.16 4.51
CA LEU A 121 1.91 2.61 3.52
C LEU A 121 0.96 3.67 4.09
N GLU A 122 0.57 3.56 5.36
CA GLU A 122 -0.39 4.46 6.00
C GLU A 122 -0.03 5.95 5.84
N PRO A 123 1.18 6.42 6.17
CA PRO A 123 1.53 7.83 6.02
C PRO A 123 1.51 8.29 4.56
N ILE A 124 1.78 7.41 3.61
CA ILE A 124 1.73 7.72 2.17
C ILE A 124 0.28 7.95 1.74
N ILE A 125 -0.64 7.09 2.18
CA ILE A 125 -2.08 7.24 1.90
C ILE A 125 -2.61 8.54 2.52
N VAL A 126 -2.25 8.84 3.77
CA VAL A 126 -2.67 10.08 4.43
C VAL A 126 -2.19 11.30 3.67
N LYS A 127 -0.91 11.32 3.26
CA LYS A 127 -0.34 12.42 2.46
C LYS A 127 -1.06 12.58 1.11
N ALA A 128 -1.36 11.47 0.44
CA ALA A 128 -2.11 11.47 -0.82
C ALA A 128 -3.52 12.05 -0.63
N GLN A 129 -4.24 11.60 0.40
CA GLN A 129 -5.59 12.08 0.75
C GLN A 129 -5.62 13.58 1.08
N ASP A 130 -4.64 14.06 1.83
CA ASP A 130 -4.54 15.47 2.16
C ASP A 130 -4.28 16.32 0.91
N ALA A 131 -3.41 15.89 0.01
CA ALA A 131 -3.18 16.57 -1.25
C ALA A 131 -4.45 16.61 -2.14
N VAL A 132 -5.18 15.51 -2.22
CA VAL A 132 -6.48 15.45 -2.93
C VAL A 132 -7.47 16.43 -2.30
N LYS A 133 -7.58 16.46 -0.99
CA LYS A 133 -8.47 17.37 -0.25
C LYS A 133 -8.13 18.83 -0.49
N GLU A 134 -6.85 19.19 -0.48
CA GLU A 134 -6.42 20.57 -0.75
C GLU A 134 -6.71 20.99 -2.20
N VAL A 135 -6.36 20.16 -3.18
CA VAL A 135 -6.63 20.43 -4.60
C VAL A 135 -8.14 20.51 -4.86
N SER A 136 -8.92 19.61 -4.24
CA SER A 136 -10.37 19.60 -4.38
C SER A 136 -11.00 20.90 -3.85
N LYS A 137 -10.57 21.35 -2.67
CA LYS A 137 -11.05 22.60 -2.09
C LYS A 137 -10.65 23.81 -2.93
N ALA A 138 -9.39 23.89 -3.35
CA ALA A 138 -8.88 24.98 -4.16
C ALA A 138 -9.56 25.04 -5.56
N GLY A 139 -9.89 23.87 -6.12
CA GLY A 139 -10.58 23.75 -7.40
C GLY A 139 -12.10 23.93 -7.32
N GLY A 140 -12.68 24.08 -6.12
CA GLY A 140 -14.13 24.21 -5.94
C GLY A 140 -14.93 22.95 -6.27
N TYR A 141 -14.32 21.77 -6.15
CA TYR A 141 -15.01 20.51 -6.36
C TYR A 141 -15.93 20.19 -5.18
N THR A 142 -17.18 19.83 -5.48
CA THR A 142 -18.17 19.40 -4.46
C THR A 142 -17.94 17.96 -4.06
N VAL A 143 -17.60 17.11 -5.03
CA VAL A 143 -17.28 15.68 -4.83
C VAL A 143 -16.14 15.29 -5.75
N VAL A 144 -15.24 14.45 -5.23
CA VAL A 144 -14.21 13.77 -6.02
C VAL A 144 -14.35 12.28 -5.79
N TYR A 145 -14.50 11.51 -6.88
CA TYR A 145 -14.63 10.06 -6.85
C TYR A 145 -13.27 9.40 -7.02
N ASP A 146 -13.01 8.37 -6.22
CA ASP A 146 -11.88 7.47 -6.44
C ASP A 146 -12.26 6.38 -7.45
N THR A 147 -11.55 6.37 -8.57
CA THR A 147 -11.75 5.40 -9.66
C THR A 147 -10.87 4.15 -9.53
N SER A 148 -9.99 4.09 -8.52
CA SER A 148 -9.18 2.88 -8.25
C SER A 148 -10.02 1.74 -7.66
N VAL A 149 -11.15 2.07 -7.05
CA VAL A 149 -12.15 1.12 -6.56
C VAL A 149 -13.37 1.17 -7.48
N ASN A 150 -13.86 0.04 -7.94
CA ASN A 150 -15.00 -0.06 -8.86
C ASN A 150 -16.33 0.35 -8.19
N ALA A 151 -16.35 1.51 -7.50
CA ALA A 151 -17.53 2.02 -6.82
C ALA A 151 -18.45 2.83 -7.73
N VAL A 152 -17.97 3.32 -8.88
CA VAL A 152 -18.71 4.13 -9.84
C VAL A 152 -18.86 3.33 -11.14
N ALA A 153 -20.09 2.98 -11.49
CA ALA A 153 -20.38 2.19 -12.68
C ALA A 153 -20.23 2.99 -14.00
N TYR A 154 -20.50 4.29 -13.95
CA TYR A 154 -20.41 5.18 -15.10
C TYR A 154 -20.23 6.63 -14.67
N PHE A 155 -19.48 7.38 -15.44
CA PHE A 155 -19.41 8.85 -15.40
C PHE A 155 -19.11 9.39 -16.80
N ASP A 156 -19.59 10.59 -17.06
CA ASP A 156 -19.28 11.31 -18.31
C ASP A 156 -17.96 12.08 -18.15
N GLU A 157 -16.95 11.71 -18.93
CA GLU A 157 -15.62 12.33 -18.88
C GLU A 157 -15.63 13.82 -19.28
N ALA A 158 -16.66 14.26 -20.04
CA ALA A 158 -16.82 15.68 -20.39
C ALA A 158 -17.27 16.53 -19.20
N VAL A 159 -17.89 15.92 -18.18
CA VAL A 159 -18.46 16.59 -17.00
C VAL A 159 -17.59 16.39 -15.75
N VAL A 160 -17.00 15.21 -15.59
CA VAL A 160 -16.19 14.86 -14.41
C VAL A 160 -14.71 15.09 -14.71
N THR A 161 -14.15 16.11 -14.07
CA THR A 161 -12.75 16.52 -14.29
C THR A 161 -11.78 15.54 -13.62
N ASP A 162 -10.76 15.09 -14.33
CA ASP A 162 -9.62 14.38 -13.75
C ASP A 162 -8.72 15.35 -12.99
N ILE A 163 -8.58 15.15 -11.68
CA ILE A 163 -7.72 16.00 -10.83
C ILE A 163 -6.35 15.39 -10.56
N LEU A 164 -6.08 14.17 -11.03
CA LEU A 164 -4.81 13.49 -10.80
C LEU A 164 -3.58 14.33 -11.22
N PRO A 165 -3.56 14.98 -12.41
CA PRO A 165 -2.44 15.82 -12.80
C PRO A 165 -2.21 17.01 -11.85
N ALA A 166 -3.28 17.63 -11.37
CA ALA A 166 -3.18 18.74 -10.42
C ALA A 166 -2.66 18.29 -9.06
N VAL A 167 -3.06 17.09 -8.59
CA VAL A 167 -2.57 16.51 -7.34
C VAL A 167 -1.10 16.08 -7.47
N LYS A 168 -0.70 15.46 -8.58
CA LYS A 168 0.71 15.17 -8.88
C LYS A 168 1.58 16.43 -8.84
N THR A 169 1.12 17.50 -9.49
CA THR A 169 1.80 18.80 -9.45
C THR A 169 1.94 19.35 -8.02
N LYS A 170 0.87 19.27 -7.24
CA LYS A 170 0.87 19.70 -5.82
C LYS A 170 1.88 18.92 -4.98
N LEU A 171 2.04 17.63 -5.23
CA LEU A 171 3.01 16.76 -4.55
C LEU A 171 4.42 16.86 -5.13
N GLY A 172 4.64 17.65 -6.19
CA GLY A 172 5.95 17.78 -6.85
C GLY A 172 6.35 16.52 -7.64
N ILE A 173 5.39 15.66 -7.95
CA ILE A 173 5.62 14.47 -8.75
C ILE A 173 5.77 14.89 -10.20
N LYS A 174 6.93 14.62 -10.79
CA LYS A 174 7.15 14.83 -12.23
C LYS A 174 6.47 13.70 -12.99
N ASP A 175 5.69 14.06 -14.04
CA ASP A 175 5.12 13.06 -14.94
C ASP A 175 6.27 12.32 -15.66
N THR A 176 6.72 11.22 -15.07
CA THR A 176 7.44 10.21 -15.82
C THR A 176 6.35 9.37 -16.52
N PRO A 177 6.40 9.17 -17.86
CA PRO A 177 5.41 8.34 -18.52
C PRO A 177 5.36 6.99 -17.78
N ALA A 178 4.21 6.67 -17.21
CA ALA A 178 4.00 5.40 -16.54
C ALA A 178 4.37 4.28 -17.52
N ALA A 179 5.35 3.46 -17.18
CA ALA A 179 5.55 2.21 -17.87
C ALA A 179 4.23 1.44 -17.78
N ALA A 180 3.58 1.25 -18.92
CA ALA A 180 2.33 0.50 -18.99
C ALA A 180 2.52 -0.83 -18.26
N PRO A 181 1.58 -1.25 -17.40
CA PRO A 181 1.65 -2.55 -16.76
C PRO A 181 1.78 -3.61 -17.86
N ALA A 182 2.86 -4.39 -17.80
CA ALA A 182 3.05 -5.50 -18.73
C ALA A 182 1.83 -6.40 -18.64
N ALA A 183 1.11 -6.54 -19.75
CA ALA A 183 -0.01 -7.45 -19.86
C ALA A 183 0.45 -8.86 -19.45
N PRO A 184 -0.33 -9.59 -18.64
CA PRO A 184 0.01 -10.97 -18.31
C PRO A 184 0.10 -11.77 -19.62
N ALA A 185 1.26 -12.38 -19.85
CA ALA A 185 1.47 -13.28 -20.99
C ALA A 185 0.41 -14.39 -20.94
N ALA A 186 -0.47 -14.40 -21.92
CA ALA A 186 -1.40 -15.51 -22.14
C ALA A 186 -0.60 -16.79 -22.36
N LYS A 187 -0.84 -17.79 -21.49
CA LYS A 187 -0.49 -19.19 -21.75
C LYS A 187 -1.71 -19.91 -22.25
#